data_1dca1abaf1101832628c52152fcdefbf
#
_entry.id   1dca1abaf1101832628c52152fcdefbf
#
_cell.length_a   1.000
_cell.length_b   1.000
_cell.length_c   1.000
_cell.angle_alpha   90.00
_cell.angle_beta   90.00
_cell.angle_gamma   90.00
#
_symmetry.space_group_name_H-M   'P 1'
#
loop_
_entity.id
_entity.type
_entity.pdbx_description
1 polymer ?
#
loop_
_entity_poly.entity_id
_entity_poly.type
_entity_poly.pdbx_seq_one_letter_code
_entity_poly.pdbx_strand_id
1 'polypeptide(L)'
;MQIDRSWCLETLRDLVRIDSINPNLVPGAVGEGPIAAYVAGRLRDVGLQVESHEPVPGRVSVTGRLAGSGGGKHLMLNGHIDTVDVAEMAEPFSARVDGGRLFGRGAFDMKGAVAACMTAAKALKDSGTPLRGDVVV
;
A
#
# COMPACT_ATOMS: atom_id res chain seq x y z
N MET A 1 -2.37 16.94 -13.76
CA MET A 1 -2.24 15.63 -13.08
C MET A 1 -3.63 15.05 -12.88
N GLN A 2 -3.87 13.82 -13.33
CA GLN A 2 -5.14 13.13 -13.20
C GLN A 2 -5.00 11.96 -12.22
N ILE A 3 -5.96 11.78 -11.33
CA ILE A 3 -5.99 10.67 -10.39
C ILE A 3 -6.76 9.50 -11.01
N ASP A 4 -6.12 8.36 -11.12
CA ASP A 4 -6.72 7.11 -11.58
C ASP A 4 -7.51 6.46 -10.42
N ARG A 5 -8.79 6.81 -10.33
CA ARG A 5 -9.67 6.31 -9.27
C ARG A 5 -9.94 4.80 -9.37
N SER A 6 -9.98 4.27 -10.60
CA SER A 6 -10.20 2.85 -10.82
C SER A 6 -9.01 2.05 -10.30
N TRP A 7 -7.80 2.47 -10.65
CA TRP A 7 -6.56 1.86 -10.17
C TRP A 7 -6.46 1.90 -8.63
N CYS A 8 -6.86 3.03 -8.02
CA CYS A 8 -6.89 3.18 -6.56
C CYS A 8 -7.85 2.17 -5.91
N LEU A 9 -9.07 2.07 -6.43
CA LEU A 9 -10.08 1.14 -5.91
C LEU A 9 -9.65 -0.32 -6.09
N GLU A 10 -9.13 -0.68 -7.24
CA GLU A 10 -8.59 -2.03 -7.50
C GLU A 10 -7.46 -2.36 -6.53
N THR A 11 -6.49 -1.46 -6.39
CA THR A 11 -5.38 -1.62 -5.44
C THR A 11 -5.89 -1.80 -4.01
N LEU A 12 -6.85 -0.99 -3.57
CA LEU A 12 -7.44 -1.12 -2.24
C LEU A 12 -8.16 -2.47 -2.05
N ARG A 13 -8.95 -2.89 -3.06
CA ARG A 13 -9.64 -4.19 -3.02
C ARG A 13 -8.67 -5.35 -2.86
N ASP A 14 -7.59 -5.32 -3.63
CA ASP A 14 -6.59 -6.38 -3.58
C ASP A 14 -5.82 -6.37 -2.24
N LEU A 15 -5.46 -5.18 -1.74
CA LEU A 15 -4.85 -5.06 -0.41
C LEU A 15 -5.76 -5.63 0.68
N VAL A 16 -7.06 -5.36 0.63
CA VAL A 16 -8.02 -5.87 1.64
C VAL A 16 -8.19 -7.38 1.54
N ARG A 17 -8.15 -7.96 0.34
CA ARG A 17 -8.25 -9.41 0.11
C ARG A 17 -7.06 -10.19 0.66
N ILE A 18 -5.91 -9.55 0.80
CA ILE A 18 -4.72 -10.19 1.35
C ILE A 18 -4.76 -10.13 2.88
N ASP A 19 -4.76 -11.29 3.51
CA ASP A 19 -4.56 -11.40 4.96
C ASP A 19 -3.16 -10.90 5.32
N SER A 20 -3.08 -9.97 6.25
CA SER A 20 -1.85 -9.39 6.77
C SER A 20 -1.92 -9.15 8.28
N ILE A 21 -2.62 -10.05 8.98
CA ILE A 21 -2.74 -9.98 10.44
C ILE A 21 -1.34 -10.07 11.05
N ASN A 22 -1.08 -9.15 11.98
CA ASN A 22 0.20 -9.02 12.64
C ASN A 22 0.47 -10.21 13.58
N PRO A 23 1.53 -11.01 13.35
CA PRO A 23 1.83 -12.20 14.16
C PRO A 23 2.25 -11.87 15.60
N ASN A 24 2.65 -10.62 15.90
CA ASN A 24 2.90 -10.19 17.27
C ASN A 24 1.61 -9.97 18.07
N LEU A 25 0.49 -9.76 17.38
CA LEU A 25 -0.83 -9.60 18.00
C LEU A 25 -1.59 -10.92 18.02
N VAL A 26 -1.42 -11.72 16.96
CA VAL A 26 -2.09 -13.03 16.79
C VAL A 26 -1.03 -14.08 16.46
N PRO A 27 -0.58 -14.86 17.42
CA PRO A 27 0.41 -15.91 17.17
C PRO A 27 -0.01 -16.87 16.04
N GLY A 28 0.88 -17.08 15.08
CA GLY A 28 0.62 -17.92 13.91
C GLY A 28 -0.09 -17.24 12.74
N ALA A 29 -0.37 -15.94 12.84
CA ALA A 29 -0.91 -15.16 11.71
C ALA A 29 0.09 -15.06 10.55
N VAL A 30 -0.45 -14.76 9.35
CA VAL A 30 0.30 -14.77 8.09
C VAL A 30 1.40 -13.72 8.03
N GLY A 31 1.21 -12.56 8.67
CA GLY A 31 2.14 -11.45 8.63
C GLY A 31 2.14 -10.67 7.33
N GLU A 32 3.17 -9.84 7.15
CA GLU A 32 3.21 -8.85 6.06
C GLU A 32 3.79 -9.39 4.74
N GLY A 33 4.37 -10.59 4.70
CA GLY A 33 5.03 -11.11 3.51
C GLY A 33 4.20 -11.03 2.23
N PRO A 34 2.99 -11.61 2.17
CA PRO A 34 2.15 -11.59 0.97
C PRO A 34 1.72 -10.18 0.53
N ILE A 35 1.32 -9.34 1.48
CA ILE A 35 0.89 -7.98 1.16
C ILE A 35 2.07 -7.10 0.73
N ALA A 36 3.24 -7.28 1.33
CA ALA A 36 4.46 -6.60 0.92
C ALA A 36 4.87 -6.97 -0.51
N ALA A 37 4.78 -8.25 -0.86
CA ALA A 37 5.04 -8.72 -2.22
C ALA A 37 4.09 -8.06 -3.24
N TYR A 38 2.80 -7.96 -2.92
CA TYR A 38 1.81 -7.27 -3.75
C TYR A 38 2.15 -5.78 -3.90
N VAL A 39 2.39 -5.07 -2.80
CA VAL A 39 2.75 -3.64 -2.82
C VAL A 39 4.00 -3.40 -3.67
N ALA A 40 5.04 -4.23 -3.47
CA ALA A 40 6.27 -4.14 -4.25
C ALA A 40 6.03 -4.35 -5.75
N GLY A 41 5.21 -5.32 -6.13
CA GLY A 41 4.79 -5.55 -7.52
C GLY A 41 4.11 -4.33 -8.12
N ARG A 42 3.06 -3.84 -7.46
CA ARG A 42 2.28 -2.69 -7.93
C ARG A 42 3.11 -1.40 -8.08
N LEU A 43 4.07 -1.16 -7.17
CA LEU A 43 4.97 0.00 -7.27
C LEU A 43 5.98 -0.16 -8.41
N ARG A 44 6.46 -1.38 -8.69
CA ARG A 44 7.30 -1.67 -9.88
C ARG A 44 6.54 -1.46 -11.18
N ASP A 45 5.29 -1.91 -11.26
CA ASP A 45 4.43 -1.73 -12.44
C ASP A 45 4.21 -0.25 -12.77
N VAL A 46 4.16 0.61 -11.75
CA VAL A 46 4.14 2.07 -11.90
C VAL A 46 5.49 2.63 -12.36
N GLY A 47 6.57 1.86 -12.24
CA GLY A 47 7.93 2.27 -12.63
C GLY A 47 8.69 3.02 -11.53
N LEU A 48 8.39 2.76 -10.27
CA LEU A 48 9.19 3.22 -9.13
C LEU A 48 10.39 2.27 -8.90
N GLN A 49 11.44 2.81 -8.31
CA GLN A 49 12.55 2.00 -7.76
C GLN A 49 12.07 1.39 -6.44
N VAL A 50 12.04 0.05 -6.35
CA VAL A 50 11.44 -0.64 -5.21
C VAL A 50 12.46 -1.48 -4.47
N GLU A 51 12.49 -1.31 -3.16
CA GLU A 51 13.28 -2.10 -2.22
C GLU A 51 12.36 -2.73 -1.18
N SER A 52 12.73 -3.93 -0.72
CA SER A 52 12.07 -4.62 0.38
C SER A 52 13.07 -4.82 1.50
N HIS A 53 12.63 -4.59 2.72
CA HIS A 53 13.43 -4.71 3.93
C HIS A 53 12.74 -5.65 4.91
N GLU A 54 13.48 -6.60 5.45
CA GLU A 54 12.98 -7.56 6.43
C GLU A 54 13.87 -7.52 7.69
N PRO A 55 13.74 -6.47 8.53
CA PRO A 55 14.58 -6.31 9.71
C PRO A 55 14.34 -7.38 10.77
N VAL A 56 13.19 -7.99 10.77
CA VAL A 56 12.81 -9.13 11.61
C VAL A 56 12.15 -10.18 10.71
N PRO A 57 12.46 -11.48 10.85
CA PRO A 57 11.84 -12.53 10.04
C PRO A 57 10.30 -12.42 10.01
N GLY A 58 9.73 -12.44 8.80
CA GLY A 58 8.29 -12.29 8.56
C GLY A 58 7.75 -10.86 8.64
N ARG A 59 8.57 -9.87 9.03
CA ARG A 59 8.16 -8.45 9.13
C ARG A 59 8.76 -7.65 7.99
N VAL A 60 8.06 -7.66 6.85
CA VAL A 60 8.54 -7.08 5.59
C VAL A 60 8.00 -5.66 5.42
N SER A 61 8.91 -4.71 5.18
CA SER A 61 8.59 -3.35 4.76
C SER A 61 8.97 -3.15 3.30
N VAL A 62 8.25 -2.29 2.59
CA VAL A 62 8.50 -1.96 1.19
C VAL A 62 8.67 -0.46 1.03
N THR A 63 9.65 -0.05 0.27
CA THR A 63 9.81 1.32 -0.19
C THR A 63 9.77 1.39 -1.71
N GLY A 64 9.02 2.35 -2.24
CA GLY A 64 9.00 2.68 -3.66
C GLY A 64 9.40 4.14 -3.85
N ARG A 65 10.47 4.39 -4.62
CA ARG A 65 11.04 5.72 -4.84
C ARG A 65 10.77 6.20 -6.26
N LEU A 66 10.16 7.35 -6.39
CA LEU A 66 10.09 8.14 -7.60
C LEU A 66 11.17 9.23 -7.51
N ALA A 67 12.24 9.06 -8.29
CA ALA A 67 13.40 9.94 -8.24
C ALA A 67 13.09 11.35 -8.76
N GLY A 68 13.55 12.36 -8.05
CA GLY A 68 13.61 13.74 -8.51
C GLY A 68 14.95 14.05 -9.21
N SER A 69 15.03 15.24 -9.80
CA SER A 69 16.26 15.74 -10.47
C SER A 69 17.34 16.24 -9.51
N GLY A 70 17.04 16.32 -8.22
CA GLY A 70 17.91 16.84 -7.18
C GLY A 70 17.65 18.31 -6.82
N GLY A 71 18.18 18.72 -5.67
CA GLY A 71 18.10 20.10 -5.17
C GLY A 71 16.73 20.51 -4.58
N GLY A 72 15.81 19.58 -4.38
CA GLY A 72 14.55 19.80 -3.68
C GLY A 72 14.42 18.99 -2.40
N LYS A 73 13.40 19.29 -1.62
CA LYS A 73 13.03 18.49 -0.44
C LYS A 73 12.42 17.17 -0.88
N HIS A 74 12.74 16.09 -0.18
CA HIS A 74 12.11 14.79 -0.39
C HIS A 74 10.79 14.72 0.40
N LEU A 75 9.82 13.97 -0.14
CA LEU A 75 8.54 13.67 0.50
C LEU A 75 8.45 12.17 0.72
N MET A 76 8.16 11.77 1.96
CA MET A 76 7.81 10.39 2.29
C MET A 76 6.34 10.30 2.64
N LEU A 77 5.64 9.38 1.97
CA LEU A 77 4.26 8.97 2.24
C LEU A 77 4.35 7.62 2.96
N ASN A 78 4.14 7.61 4.26
CA ASN A 78 4.32 6.43 5.11
C ASN A 78 2.98 5.85 5.54
N GLY A 79 2.89 4.52 5.55
CA GLY A 79 1.74 3.78 6.07
C GLY A 79 2.13 2.35 6.46
N HIS A 80 1.35 1.73 7.34
CA HIS A 80 1.51 0.32 7.68
C HIS A 80 0.61 -0.56 6.83
N ILE A 81 1.03 -1.82 6.62
CA ILE A 81 0.32 -2.81 5.80
C ILE A 81 -0.21 -3.99 6.61
N ASP A 82 0.22 -4.12 7.86
CA ASP A 82 -0.33 -5.11 8.78
C ASP A 82 -1.70 -4.69 9.32
N THR A 83 -2.41 -5.64 9.87
CA THR A 83 -3.71 -5.42 10.51
C THR A 83 -3.79 -6.11 11.87
N VAL A 84 -4.72 -5.67 12.70
CA VAL A 84 -5.16 -6.41 13.87
C VAL A 84 -5.99 -7.62 13.42
N ASP A 85 -6.40 -8.43 14.37
CA ASP A 85 -7.24 -9.60 14.12
C ASP A 85 -8.61 -9.22 13.50
N VAL A 86 -9.32 -10.21 12.98
CA VAL A 86 -10.61 -10.00 12.32
C VAL A 86 -11.79 -10.00 13.30
N ALA A 87 -11.57 -10.44 14.54
CA ALA A 87 -12.61 -10.58 15.57
C ALA A 87 -13.86 -11.28 14.99
N GLU A 88 -15.06 -10.71 15.22
CA GLU A 88 -16.33 -11.24 14.70
C GLU A 88 -16.71 -10.65 13.32
N MET A 89 -15.78 -10.09 12.58
CA MET A 89 -16.06 -9.47 11.29
C MET A 89 -16.43 -10.55 10.25
N ALA A 90 -17.66 -10.48 9.75
CA ALA A 90 -18.10 -11.34 8.66
C ALA A 90 -17.35 -10.98 7.37
N GLU A 91 -16.80 -11.99 6.68
CA GLU A 91 -16.11 -11.86 5.40
C GLU A 91 -15.01 -10.78 5.38
N PRO A 92 -14.03 -10.81 6.35
CA PRO A 92 -13.09 -9.72 6.57
C PRO A 92 -12.20 -9.41 5.35
N PHE A 93 -12.02 -10.36 4.44
CA PHE A 93 -11.18 -10.22 3.25
C PHE A 93 -11.96 -10.22 1.93
N SER A 94 -13.29 -10.05 1.97
CA SER A 94 -14.12 -10.02 0.75
C SER A 94 -13.88 -8.79 -0.11
N ALA A 95 -13.45 -7.68 0.47
CA ALA A 95 -13.35 -6.37 -0.19
C ALA A 95 -14.68 -5.99 -0.89
N ARG A 96 -15.80 -6.31 -0.26
CA ARG A 96 -17.13 -6.02 -0.79
C ARG A 96 -17.34 -4.51 -0.91
N VAL A 97 -17.85 -4.09 -2.05
CA VAL A 97 -18.25 -2.69 -2.27
C VAL A 97 -19.76 -2.61 -2.28
N ASP A 98 -20.32 -1.73 -1.45
CA ASP A 98 -21.75 -1.53 -1.32
C ASP A 98 -22.03 -0.08 -0.92
N GLY A 99 -22.99 0.56 -1.59
CA GLY A 99 -23.35 1.95 -1.32
C GLY A 99 -22.18 2.94 -1.41
N GLY A 100 -21.18 2.68 -2.26
CA GLY A 100 -19.98 3.50 -2.40
C GLY A 100 -18.96 3.33 -1.26
N ARG A 101 -19.12 2.32 -0.41
CA ARG A 101 -18.20 1.98 0.67
C ARG A 101 -17.55 0.63 0.42
N LEU A 102 -16.27 0.51 0.76
CA LEU A 102 -15.53 -0.75 0.72
C LEU A 102 -15.42 -1.32 2.14
N PHE A 103 -15.79 -2.59 2.28
CA PHE A 103 -15.82 -3.30 3.55
C PHE A 103 -14.71 -4.36 3.59
N GLY A 104 -14.05 -4.47 4.73
CA GLY A 104 -13.05 -5.49 5.03
C GLY A 104 -12.03 -5.05 6.07
N ARG A 105 -11.29 -6.01 6.62
CA ARG A 105 -10.25 -5.73 7.62
C ARG A 105 -9.14 -4.88 7.00
N GLY A 106 -8.78 -3.80 7.70
CA GLY A 106 -7.76 -2.86 7.25
C GLY A 106 -8.23 -1.87 6.18
N ALA A 107 -9.47 -1.93 5.68
CA ALA A 107 -9.96 -1.01 4.64
C ALA A 107 -9.80 0.46 5.04
N PHE A 108 -10.09 0.79 6.30
CA PHE A 108 -9.93 2.12 6.87
C PHE A 108 -8.54 2.32 7.49
N ASP A 109 -8.07 1.38 8.29
CA ASP A 109 -6.79 1.42 9.02
C ASP A 109 -5.87 0.26 8.58
N MET A 110 -4.85 0.51 7.67
CA MET A 110 -4.83 1.75 6.87
C MET A 110 -4.57 1.46 5.38
N LYS A 111 -5.05 0.30 4.88
CA LYS A 111 -4.87 -0.12 3.47
C LYS A 111 -5.44 0.92 2.49
N GLY A 112 -6.52 1.63 2.88
CA GLY A 112 -7.07 2.74 2.10
C GLY A 112 -6.09 3.89 1.91
N ALA A 113 -5.41 4.28 2.98
CA ALA A 113 -4.38 5.31 2.92
C ALA A 113 -3.15 4.83 2.11
N VAL A 114 -2.76 3.56 2.26
CA VAL A 114 -1.66 2.97 1.45
C VAL A 114 -2.02 3.02 -0.04
N ALA A 115 -3.21 2.58 -0.43
CA ALA A 115 -3.68 2.66 -1.83
C ALA A 115 -3.69 4.10 -2.36
N ALA A 116 -4.10 5.07 -1.52
CA ALA A 116 -4.08 6.49 -1.88
C ALA A 116 -2.64 7.01 -2.09
N CYS A 117 -1.70 6.66 -1.22
CA CYS A 117 -0.28 7.02 -1.35
C CYS A 117 0.32 6.46 -2.65
N MET A 118 0.07 5.18 -2.93
CA MET A 118 0.52 4.54 -4.17
C MET A 118 -0.09 5.21 -5.41
N THR A 119 -1.37 5.56 -5.35
CA THR A 119 -2.07 6.26 -6.44
C THR A 119 -1.52 7.67 -6.66
N ALA A 120 -1.17 8.39 -5.59
CA ALA A 120 -0.55 9.70 -5.70
C ALA A 120 0.82 9.63 -6.39
N ALA A 121 1.65 8.65 -6.01
CA ALA A 121 2.93 8.41 -6.67
C ALA A 121 2.76 8.04 -8.15
N LYS A 122 1.77 7.18 -8.48
CA LYS A 122 1.40 6.86 -9.86
C LYS A 122 1.00 8.11 -10.63
N ALA A 123 0.12 8.95 -10.09
CA ALA A 123 -0.34 10.15 -10.76
C ALA A 123 0.81 11.15 -11.03
N LEU A 124 1.76 11.29 -10.11
CA LEU A 124 2.97 12.07 -10.31
C LEU A 124 3.82 11.50 -11.46
N LYS A 125 4.05 10.19 -11.45
CA LYS A 125 4.81 9.49 -12.49
C LYS A 125 4.17 9.67 -13.87
N ASP A 126 2.87 9.40 -13.98
CA ASP A 126 2.12 9.44 -15.24
C ASP A 126 2.01 10.88 -15.80
N SER A 127 1.98 11.88 -14.92
CA SER A 127 1.90 13.28 -15.35
C SER A 127 3.20 13.81 -15.96
N GLY A 128 4.32 13.11 -15.77
CA GLY A 128 5.64 13.60 -16.17
C GLY A 128 6.06 14.88 -15.45
N THR A 129 5.41 15.23 -14.34
CA THR A 129 5.72 16.45 -13.58
C THR A 129 7.18 16.43 -13.10
N PRO A 130 8.00 17.43 -13.44
CA PRO A 130 9.37 17.50 -12.97
C PRO A 130 9.43 17.62 -11.44
N LEU A 131 10.04 16.66 -10.80
CA LEU A 131 10.26 16.66 -9.36
C LEU A 131 11.69 17.11 -9.06
N ARG A 132 11.87 18.02 -8.10
CA ARG A 132 13.20 18.43 -7.63
C ARG A 132 13.72 17.54 -6.52
N GLY A 133 12.84 17.03 -5.67
CA GLY A 133 13.14 16.03 -4.64
C GLY A 133 12.45 14.70 -4.94
N ASP A 134 12.86 13.65 -4.27
CA ASP A 134 12.26 12.34 -4.43
C ASP A 134 10.88 12.30 -3.74
N VAL A 135 9.99 11.47 -4.28
CA VAL A 135 8.77 11.02 -3.59
C VAL A 135 8.95 9.55 -3.27
N VAL A 136 8.80 9.20 -1.99
CA VAL A 136 8.94 7.83 -1.47
C VAL A 136 7.61 7.40 -0.86
N VAL A 137 7.16 6.21 -1.22
CA VAL A 137 6.02 5.53 -0.61
C VAL A 137 6.54 4.39 0.25
#